data_ed1d331003d222ecaa6f9c5d4c7053b2
#
_entry.id   ed1d331003d222ecaa6f9c5d4c7053b2
#
_cell.length_a   1.000
_cell.length_b   1.000
_cell.length_c   1.000
_cell.angle_alpha   90.00
_cell.angle_beta   90.00
_cell.angle_gamma   90.00
#
_symmetry.space_group_name_H-M   'P 1'
#
loop_
_entity.id
_entity.type
_entity.pdbx_description
1 polymer ?
#
loop_
_entity_poly.entity_id
_entity_poly.type
_entity_poly.pdbx_seq_one_letter_code
_entity_poly.pdbx_strand_id
1 'polypeptide(L)'
;MARYTGPKTKISRIFGEPITGNGKWLTKNSNPPGMHGATRKRKTLGEYALQLREKQKAKYTYGLLEKQFRKTFDEAARRKGVTGENLIKLLEARLDNVVFRMGIAPSRQAARQLVSHKHITVNGEVLNVPSYSMKPGETVGLKNKSAVNVSITGNVRGKNAKFSWIDFNETELKGIFIAYPERESVPENIKEQLIVELYSK
;
A
#
# COMPACT_ATOMS: atom_id res chain seq x y z
N MET A 1 11.68 -6.46 10.86
CA MET A 1 11.29 -6.74 9.45
C MET A 1 11.92 -5.71 8.54
N ALA A 2 12.65 -6.13 7.48
CA ALA A 2 13.33 -5.21 6.56
C ALA A 2 12.31 -4.36 5.78
N ARG A 3 12.62 -3.07 5.59
CA ARG A 3 11.79 -2.09 4.90
C ARG A 3 12.67 -1.03 4.22
N TYR A 4 12.08 -0.27 3.30
CA TYR A 4 12.74 0.90 2.75
C TYR A 4 12.78 2.02 3.80
N THR A 5 13.99 2.47 4.16
CA THR A 5 14.23 3.55 5.15
C THR A 5 14.81 4.82 4.52
N GLY A 6 15.03 4.82 3.21
CA GLY A 6 15.56 5.96 2.48
C GLY A 6 14.57 7.13 2.31
N PRO A 7 14.99 8.22 1.66
CA PRO A 7 14.21 9.43 1.52
C PRO A 7 12.97 9.24 0.65
N LYS A 8 11.79 9.43 1.24
CA LYS A 8 10.48 9.22 0.61
C LYS A 8 10.18 10.22 -0.50
N THR A 9 10.53 11.49 -0.28
CA THR A 9 10.31 12.56 -1.25
C THR A 9 11.10 12.34 -2.54
N LYS A 10 12.29 11.73 -2.45
CA LYS A 10 13.10 11.35 -3.61
C LYS A 10 12.33 10.35 -4.50
N ILE A 11 11.67 9.35 -3.87
CA ILE A 11 10.86 8.36 -4.60
C ILE A 11 9.69 9.05 -5.31
N SER A 12 8.90 9.86 -4.60
CA SER A 12 7.78 10.59 -5.20
C SER A 12 8.22 11.47 -6.38
N ARG A 13 9.37 12.15 -6.28
CA ARG A 13 9.93 12.95 -7.37
C ARG A 13 10.39 12.13 -8.58
N ILE A 14 10.90 10.91 -8.36
CA ILE A 14 11.27 9.99 -9.46
C ILE A 14 10.05 9.63 -10.30
N PHE A 15 8.92 9.36 -9.65
CA PHE A 15 7.69 8.95 -10.32
C PHE A 15 6.82 10.14 -10.75
N GLY A 16 7.00 11.31 -10.15
CA GLY A 16 6.16 12.48 -10.39
C GLY A 16 4.77 12.39 -9.71
N GLU A 17 4.60 11.43 -8.80
CA GLU A 17 3.34 11.14 -8.11
C GLU A 17 3.55 11.00 -6.60
N PRO A 18 2.54 11.32 -5.75
CA PRO A 18 2.65 11.22 -4.30
C PRO A 18 2.53 9.77 -3.85
N ILE A 19 3.59 8.98 -4.00
CA ILE A 19 3.60 7.55 -3.66
C ILE A 19 3.55 7.31 -2.15
N THR A 20 4.24 8.14 -1.36
CA THR A 20 4.44 7.92 0.07
C THR A 20 3.93 9.08 0.92
N GLY A 21 2.64 9.33 0.90
CA GLY A 21 2.03 10.38 1.71
C GLY A 21 1.47 11.56 0.91
N ASN A 22 1.39 12.74 1.51
CA ASN A 22 0.80 13.91 0.84
C ASN A 22 1.73 14.51 -0.22
N GLY A 23 1.13 15.06 -1.29
CA GLY A 23 1.84 15.61 -2.44
C GLY A 23 2.52 16.98 -2.22
N LYS A 24 2.52 17.55 -1.00
CA LYS A 24 3.07 18.89 -0.71
C LYS A 24 4.50 19.11 -1.21
N TRP A 25 5.34 18.07 -1.17
CA TRP A 25 6.72 18.15 -1.64
C TRP A 25 6.85 18.18 -3.17
N LEU A 26 5.88 17.58 -3.89
CA LEU A 26 5.84 17.61 -5.35
C LEU A 26 5.43 19.00 -5.87
N THR A 27 4.50 19.68 -5.19
CA THR A 27 4.11 21.04 -5.53
C THR A 27 5.28 22.02 -5.31
N LYS A 28 6.08 21.82 -4.25
CA LYS A 28 7.25 22.66 -3.98
C LYS A 28 8.43 22.37 -4.92
N ASN A 29 8.65 21.11 -5.32
CA ASN A 29 9.76 20.71 -6.18
C ASN A 29 9.40 19.45 -6.99
N SER A 30 8.95 19.64 -8.22
CA SER A 30 8.55 18.58 -9.16
C SER A 30 9.71 18.00 -9.97
N ASN A 31 10.89 18.63 -9.95
CA ASN A 31 12.01 18.17 -10.73
C ASN A 31 12.52 16.79 -10.25
N PRO A 32 13.01 15.94 -11.16
CA PRO A 32 13.68 14.69 -10.77
C PRO A 32 14.80 14.94 -9.75
N PRO A 33 15.08 13.99 -8.85
CA PRO A 33 16.13 14.16 -7.85
C PRO A 33 17.51 14.10 -8.48
N GLY A 34 18.48 14.77 -7.84
CA GLY A 34 19.89 14.84 -8.24
C GLY A 34 20.30 16.21 -8.70
N MET A 35 21.62 16.43 -8.81
CA MET A 35 22.22 17.71 -9.16
C MET A 35 21.76 18.22 -10.54
N HIS A 36 21.59 17.31 -11.50
CA HIS A 36 21.13 17.63 -12.86
C HIS A 36 19.61 17.43 -13.07
N GLY A 37 18.85 17.29 -12.00
CA GLY A 37 17.40 17.01 -12.12
C GLY A 37 16.61 18.08 -12.87
N ALA A 38 16.98 19.37 -12.68
CA ALA A 38 16.32 20.49 -13.33
C ALA A 38 16.71 20.63 -14.81
N THR A 39 17.96 20.30 -15.16
CA THR A 39 18.51 20.46 -16.51
C THR A 39 18.37 19.25 -17.42
N ARG A 40 17.95 18.12 -16.82
CA ARG A 40 17.85 16.86 -17.55
C ARG A 40 16.71 16.89 -18.57
N LYS A 41 17.05 16.82 -19.85
CA LYS A 41 16.06 16.60 -20.91
C LYS A 41 15.32 15.29 -20.67
N ARG A 42 13.99 15.31 -20.80
CA ARG A 42 13.17 14.09 -20.71
C ARG A 42 13.52 13.18 -21.90
N LYS A 43 14.22 12.09 -21.63
CA LYS A 43 14.42 11.04 -22.65
C LYS A 43 13.18 10.16 -22.68
N THR A 44 12.76 9.77 -23.87
CA THR A 44 11.77 8.72 -24.04
C THR A 44 12.30 7.44 -23.39
N LEU A 45 11.51 6.85 -22.50
CA LEU A 45 11.88 5.62 -21.82
C LEU A 45 11.66 4.45 -22.78
N GLY A 46 12.64 3.56 -22.90
CA GLY A 46 12.46 2.30 -23.59
C GLY A 46 11.46 1.41 -22.85
N GLU A 47 10.95 0.41 -23.55
CA GLU A 47 9.92 -0.52 -23.03
C GLU A 47 10.31 -1.15 -21.67
N TYR A 48 11.50 -1.73 -21.59
CA TYR A 48 12.02 -2.30 -20.33
C TYR A 48 12.03 -1.27 -19.18
N ALA A 49 12.43 -0.04 -19.46
CA ALA A 49 12.48 1.00 -18.43
C ALA A 49 11.07 1.41 -17.95
N LEU A 50 10.06 1.38 -18.82
CA LEU A 50 8.67 1.61 -18.48
C LEU A 50 8.14 0.48 -17.59
N GLN A 51 8.35 -0.77 -17.97
CA GLN A 51 7.97 -1.96 -17.21
C GLN A 51 8.61 -1.96 -15.82
N LEU A 52 9.93 -1.70 -15.78
CA LEU A 52 10.66 -1.61 -14.50
C LEU A 52 10.13 -0.47 -13.62
N ARG A 53 9.82 0.68 -14.22
CA ARG A 53 9.30 1.85 -13.51
C ARG A 53 7.95 1.53 -12.86
N GLU A 54 7.01 0.90 -13.56
CA GLU A 54 5.71 0.53 -13.01
C GLU A 54 5.85 -0.51 -11.88
N LYS A 55 6.71 -1.49 -12.03
CA LYS A 55 7.02 -2.43 -10.96
C LYS A 55 7.56 -1.72 -9.71
N GLN A 56 8.53 -0.83 -9.88
CA GLN A 56 9.09 -0.07 -8.76
C GLN A 56 8.05 0.85 -8.11
N LYS A 57 7.18 1.47 -8.91
CA LYS A 57 6.07 2.29 -8.42
C LYS A 57 5.17 1.46 -7.51
N ALA A 58 4.66 0.32 -7.98
CA ALA A 58 3.82 -0.59 -7.19
C ALA A 58 4.53 -1.02 -5.90
N LYS A 59 5.78 -1.46 -5.99
CA LYS A 59 6.57 -1.88 -4.85
C LYS A 59 6.70 -0.79 -3.76
N TYR A 60 6.98 0.45 -4.14
CA TYR A 60 7.12 1.55 -3.20
C TYR A 60 5.78 2.02 -2.63
N THR A 61 4.70 1.97 -3.41
CA THR A 61 3.34 2.30 -2.97
C THR A 61 2.91 1.40 -1.82
N TYR A 62 3.12 0.09 -1.94
CA TYR A 62 2.78 -0.87 -0.88
C TYR A 62 3.90 -1.08 0.15
N GLY A 63 5.05 -0.41 0.00
CA GLY A 63 6.16 -0.48 0.96
C GLY A 63 6.82 -1.84 1.04
N LEU A 64 6.86 -2.60 -0.04
CA LEU A 64 7.45 -3.94 -0.12
C LEU A 64 8.91 -3.91 -0.58
N LEU A 65 9.66 -4.94 -0.23
CA LEU A 65 10.97 -5.24 -0.80
C LEU A 65 10.81 -6.20 -2.00
N GLU A 66 11.82 -6.23 -2.86
CA GLU A 66 11.79 -6.98 -4.12
C GLU A 66 11.47 -8.46 -3.92
N LYS A 67 12.13 -9.12 -2.96
CA LYS A 67 11.89 -10.55 -2.66
C LYS A 67 10.45 -10.83 -2.27
N GLN A 68 9.83 -9.96 -1.46
CA GLN A 68 8.44 -10.12 -1.05
C GLN A 68 7.48 -9.84 -2.19
N PHE A 69 7.76 -8.80 -2.98
CA PHE A 69 6.94 -8.45 -4.14
C PHE A 69 6.94 -9.57 -5.18
N ARG A 70 8.12 -10.14 -5.48
CA ARG A 70 8.27 -11.30 -6.37
C ARG A 70 7.46 -12.50 -5.88
N LYS A 71 7.57 -12.84 -4.58
CA LYS A 71 6.78 -13.94 -3.99
C LYS A 71 5.26 -13.70 -4.15
N THR A 72 4.80 -12.46 -3.95
CA THR A 72 3.37 -12.12 -4.14
C THR A 72 2.96 -12.25 -5.61
N PHE A 73 3.84 -11.87 -6.54
CA PHE A 73 3.61 -12.05 -7.97
C PHE A 73 3.51 -13.53 -8.36
N ASP A 74 4.44 -14.34 -7.88
CA ASP A 74 4.45 -15.80 -8.15
C ASP A 74 3.18 -16.47 -7.61
N GLU A 75 2.65 -16.01 -6.47
CA GLU A 75 1.36 -16.45 -5.93
C GLU A 75 0.19 -15.97 -6.80
N ALA A 76 0.21 -14.72 -7.27
CA ALA A 76 -0.81 -14.18 -8.16
C ALA A 76 -0.90 -14.94 -9.48
N ALA A 77 0.26 -15.33 -10.04
CA ALA A 77 0.34 -16.10 -11.27
C ALA A 77 -0.22 -17.53 -11.14
N ARG A 78 -0.16 -18.12 -9.93
CA ARG A 78 -0.75 -19.46 -9.66
C ARG A 78 -2.27 -19.43 -9.53
N ARG A 79 -2.87 -18.27 -9.22
CA ARG A 79 -4.32 -18.14 -9.05
C ARG A 79 -5.02 -18.08 -10.41
N LYS A 80 -6.21 -18.64 -10.49
CA LYS A 80 -7.07 -18.52 -11.69
C LYS A 80 -7.44 -17.07 -11.94
N GLY A 81 -7.51 -16.66 -13.20
CA GLY A 81 -7.88 -15.32 -13.64
C GLY A 81 -6.69 -14.48 -14.11
N VAL A 82 -6.89 -13.18 -14.26
CA VAL A 82 -5.88 -12.23 -14.75
C VAL A 82 -4.81 -12.00 -13.67
N THR A 83 -3.56 -12.34 -13.97
CA THR A 83 -2.43 -12.27 -13.02
C THR A 83 -2.25 -10.86 -12.43
N GLY A 84 -2.40 -9.81 -13.24
CA GLY A 84 -2.28 -8.43 -12.80
C GLY A 84 -3.33 -8.05 -11.76
N GLU A 85 -4.59 -8.41 -11.99
CA GLU A 85 -5.67 -8.18 -11.00
C GLU A 85 -5.44 -8.98 -9.72
N ASN A 86 -5.06 -10.25 -9.85
CA ASN A 86 -4.74 -11.10 -8.70
C ASN A 86 -3.61 -10.51 -7.85
N LEU A 87 -2.59 -9.93 -8.51
CA LEU A 87 -1.50 -9.24 -7.82
C LEU A 87 -2.03 -8.07 -6.98
N ILE A 88 -2.88 -7.20 -7.56
CA ILE A 88 -3.46 -6.06 -6.83
C ILE A 88 -4.36 -6.56 -5.68
N LYS A 89 -5.20 -7.57 -5.91
CA LYS A 89 -6.04 -8.20 -4.86
C LYS A 89 -5.20 -8.69 -3.67
N LEU A 90 -4.10 -9.37 -3.94
CA LEU A 90 -3.18 -9.85 -2.90
C LEU A 90 -2.47 -8.72 -2.15
N LEU A 91 -2.08 -7.66 -2.86
CA LEU A 91 -1.45 -6.49 -2.25
C LEU A 91 -2.42 -5.71 -1.36
N GLU A 92 -3.68 -5.57 -1.79
CA GLU A 92 -4.73 -4.90 -1.02
C GLU A 92 -5.19 -5.73 0.20
N ALA A 93 -5.20 -7.05 0.11
CA ALA A 93 -5.58 -7.95 1.19
C ALA A 93 -4.56 -8.04 2.34
N ARG A 94 -3.42 -7.37 2.25
CA ARG A 94 -2.43 -7.37 3.34
C ARG A 94 -2.93 -6.59 4.54
N LEU A 95 -2.70 -7.12 5.74
CA LEU A 95 -3.17 -6.49 6.99
C LEU A 95 -2.66 -5.04 7.16
N ASP A 96 -1.39 -4.77 6.83
CA ASP A 96 -0.84 -3.41 6.90
C ASP A 96 -1.57 -2.43 5.96
N ASN A 97 -2.00 -2.91 4.80
CA ASN A 97 -2.76 -2.10 3.85
C ASN A 97 -4.23 -1.97 4.24
N VAL A 98 -4.87 -3.03 4.72
CA VAL A 98 -6.26 -2.98 5.22
C VAL A 98 -6.40 -1.98 6.36
N VAL A 99 -5.49 -1.99 7.34
CA VAL A 99 -5.44 -1.00 8.44
C VAL A 99 -5.28 0.43 7.92
N PHE A 100 -4.49 0.64 6.87
CA PHE A 100 -4.37 1.95 6.22
C PHE A 100 -5.67 2.34 5.50
N ARG A 101 -6.33 1.44 4.79
CA ARG A 101 -7.60 1.69 4.09
C ARG A 101 -8.75 2.00 5.05
N MET A 102 -8.76 1.39 6.22
CA MET A 102 -9.69 1.71 7.31
C MET A 102 -9.46 3.12 7.91
N GLY A 103 -8.39 3.82 7.52
CA GLY A 103 -8.10 5.16 8.05
C GLY A 103 -7.54 5.17 9.47
N ILE A 104 -7.25 4.02 10.07
CA ILE A 104 -6.67 3.91 11.42
C ILE A 104 -5.27 4.54 11.47
N ALA A 105 -4.57 4.55 10.34
CA ALA A 105 -3.24 5.12 10.23
C ALA A 105 -3.13 6.12 9.07
N PRO A 106 -2.36 7.21 9.21
CA PRO A 106 -2.22 8.24 8.18
C PRO A 106 -1.39 7.78 6.96
N SER A 107 -0.69 6.67 7.07
CA SER A 107 0.13 6.12 5.98
C SER A 107 0.30 4.60 6.14
N ARG A 108 0.59 3.89 5.04
CA ARG A 108 0.89 2.45 5.06
C ARG A 108 2.06 2.10 5.99
N GLN A 109 3.04 3.00 6.13
CA GLN A 109 4.16 2.79 7.05
C GLN A 109 3.73 2.90 8.51
N ALA A 110 2.86 3.86 8.85
CA ALA A 110 2.28 3.98 10.18
C ALA A 110 1.38 2.77 10.49
N ALA A 111 0.54 2.33 9.54
CA ALA A 111 -0.25 1.11 9.66
C ALA A 111 0.62 -0.12 9.97
N ARG A 112 1.69 -0.29 9.21
CA ARG A 112 2.65 -1.36 9.44
C ARG A 112 3.30 -1.30 10.82
N GLN A 113 3.59 -0.10 11.33
CA GLN A 113 4.11 0.09 12.69
C GLN A 113 3.07 -0.33 13.73
N LEU A 114 1.82 0.09 13.59
CA LEU A 114 0.73 -0.29 14.50
C LEU A 114 0.57 -1.80 14.59
N VAL A 115 0.57 -2.50 13.45
CA VAL A 115 0.51 -3.97 13.42
C VAL A 115 1.73 -4.58 14.12
N SER A 116 2.95 -4.16 13.77
CA SER A 116 4.18 -4.71 14.34
C SER A 116 4.29 -4.48 15.85
N HIS A 117 3.73 -3.38 16.35
CA HIS A 117 3.71 -3.02 17.77
C HIS A 117 2.51 -3.63 18.53
N LYS A 118 1.79 -4.58 17.91
CA LYS A 118 0.70 -5.33 18.56
C LYS A 118 -0.49 -4.47 19.00
N HIS A 119 -0.80 -3.41 18.26
CA HIS A 119 -1.97 -2.57 18.48
C HIS A 119 -3.22 -3.07 17.76
N ILE A 120 -3.06 -3.95 16.78
CA ILE A 120 -4.12 -4.47 15.91
C ILE A 120 -4.51 -5.88 16.32
N THR A 121 -5.80 -6.16 16.25
CA THR A 121 -6.39 -7.48 16.43
C THR A 121 -7.06 -7.94 15.14
N VAL A 122 -7.02 -9.23 14.89
CA VAL A 122 -7.79 -9.90 13.82
C VAL A 122 -8.64 -10.96 14.48
N ASN A 123 -9.95 -10.95 14.26
CA ASN A 123 -10.93 -11.83 14.90
C ASN A 123 -10.83 -11.86 16.44
N GLY A 124 -10.45 -10.70 17.03
CA GLY A 124 -10.28 -10.56 18.49
C GLY A 124 -8.88 -10.89 19.01
N GLU A 125 -8.04 -11.59 18.24
CA GLU A 125 -6.69 -11.97 18.64
C GLU A 125 -5.64 -10.96 18.14
N VAL A 126 -4.62 -10.70 18.96
CA VAL A 126 -3.53 -9.77 18.61
C VAL A 126 -2.63 -10.39 17.56
N LEU A 127 -2.55 -9.75 16.40
CA LEU A 127 -1.68 -10.18 15.30
C LEU A 127 -0.58 -9.13 15.02
N ASN A 128 0.69 -9.56 15.04
CA ASN A 128 1.85 -8.68 14.81
C ASN A 128 2.54 -8.90 13.46
N VAL A 129 1.87 -9.56 12.51
CA VAL A 129 2.41 -9.88 11.18
C VAL A 129 1.79 -8.96 10.12
N PRO A 130 2.46 -7.85 9.69
CA PRO A 130 1.90 -6.92 8.72
C PRO A 130 1.64 -7.53 7.33
N SER A 131 2.32 -8.62 7.00
CA SER A 131 2.16 -9.34 5.73
C SER A 131 1.05 -10.39 5.75
N TYR A 132 0.29 -10.50 6.84
CA TYR A 132 -0.86 -11.39 6.91
C TYR A 132 -1.84 -11.05 5.79
N SER A 133 -2.28 -12.05 5.06
CA SER A 133 -3.26 -11.91 3.98
C SER A 133 -4.64 -12.12 4.56
N MET A 134 -5.42 -11.05 4.61
CA MET A 134 -6.80 -11.07 5.09
C MET A 134 -7.69 -11.89 4.18
N LYS A 135 -8.63 -12.62 4.79
CA LYS A 135 -9.68 -13.38 4.10
C LYS A 135 -11.00 -12.63 4.23
N PRO A 136 -11.89 -12.74 3.22
CA PRO A 136 -13.25 -12.22 3.33
C PRO A 136 -13.95 -12.73 4.61
N GLY A 137 -14.64 -11.82 5.31
CA GLY A 137 -15.31 -12.08 6.56
C GLY A 137 -14.47 -11.89 7.84
N GLU A 138 -13.15 -11.71 7.72
CA GLU A 138 -12.31 -11.44 8.89
C GLU A 138 -12.51 -10.02 9.42
N THR A 139 -12.54 -9.87 10.74
CA THR A 139 -12.67 -8.60 11.45
C THR A 139 -11.32 -8.07 11.89
N VAL A 140 -11.09 -6.78 11.68
CA VAL A 140 -9.89 -6.06 12.15
C VAL A 140 -10.32 -5.01 13.17
N GLY A 141 -9.63 -4.96 14.31
CA GLY A 141 -9.91 -3.98 15.34
C GLY A 141 -8.66 -3.46 16.03
N LEU A 142 -8.84 -2.40 16.82
CA LEU A 142 -7.81 -1.93 17.74
C LEU A 142 -7.89 -2.70 19.07
N LYS A 143 -6.72 -3.03 19.63
CA LYS A 143 -6.64 -3.57 20.99
C LYS A 143 -7.17 -2.54 21.99
N ASN A 144 -7.96 -2.97 22.99
CA ASN A 144 -8.63 -2.10 23.96
C ASN A 144 -7.69 -1.05 24.61
N LYS A 145 -6.49 -1.46 25.03
CA LYS A 145 -5.48 -0.55 25.59
C LYS A 145 -4.99 0.49 24.57
N SER A 146 -5.05 0.20 23.28
CA SER A 146 -4.61 1.09 22.20
C SER A 146 -5.71 2.03 21.73
N ALA A 147 -6.97 1.66 21.92
CA ALA A 147 -8.14 2.47 21.59
C ALA A 147 -8.22 3.77 22.43
N VAL A 148 -7.61 3.78 23.61
CA VAL A 148 -7.53 4.97 24.49
C VAL A 148 -6.45 5.96 24.02
N ASN A 149 -5.53 5.54 23.12
CA ASN A 149 -4.43 6.40 22.69
C ASN A 149 -4.91 7.43 21.65
N VAL A 150 -4.97 8.72 22.08
CA VAL A 150 -5.41 9.85 21.26
C VAL A 150 -4.64 9.99 19.96
N SER A 151 -3.35 9.62 19.92
CA SER A 151 -2.53 9.68 18.71
C SER A 151 -2.98 8.65 17.64
N ILE A 152 -3.59 7.55 18.04
CA ILE A 152 -4.13 6.54 17.13
C ILE A 152 -5.56 6.94 16.73
N THR A 153 -6.42 7.22 17.69
CA THR A 153 -7.84 7.56 17.47
C THR A 153 -8.04 8.91 16.76
N GLY A 154 -7.15 9.87 16.99
CA GLY A 154 -7.17 11.17 16.31
C GLY A 154 -6.93 11.09 14.79
N ASN A 155 -6.28 9.99 14.30
CA ASN A 155 -6.12 9.75 12.86
C ASN A 155 -7.38 9.19 12.21
N VAL A 156 -8.23 8.50 12.97
CA VAL A 156 -9.46 7.86 12.47
C VAL A 156 -10.53 8.90 12.16
N ARG A 157 -10.62 9.94 12.99
CA ARG A 157 -11.65 10.98 12.85
C ARG A 157 -11.43 11.82 11.58
N GLY A 158 -12.30 11.65 10.60
CA GLY A 158 -12.43 12.54 9.44
C GLY A 158 -11.64 12.17 8.18
N LYS A 159 -11.06 10.97 8.05
CA LYS A 159 -10.29 10.56 6.85
C LYS A 159 -10.78 9.27 6.16
N ASN A 160 -11.96 8.80 6.50
CA ASN A 160 -12.44 7.53 5.96
C ASN A 160 -12.96 7.68 4.52
N ALA A 161 -12.08 7.42 3.56
CA ALA A 161 -12.56 7.06 2.24
C ALA A 161 -13.31 5.72 2.39
N LYS A 162 -14.62 5.73 2.14
CA LYS A 162 -15.42 4.50 2.14
C LYS A 162 -15.02 3.65 0.94
N PHE A 163 -14.48 2.49 1.21
CA PHE A 163 -14.15 1.49 0.18
C PHE A 163 -15.21 0.41 0.19
N SER A 164 -15.69 -0.02 -0.97
CA SER A 164 -16.76 -1.02 -1.10
C SER A 164 -16.41 -2.39 -0.50
N TRP A 165 -15.13 -2.71 -0.37
CA TRP A 165 -14.63 -3.99 0.14
C TRP A 165 -14.28 -4.00 1.64
N ILE A 166 -14.46 -2.86 2.32
CA ILE A 166 -14.19 -2.71 3.76
C ILE A 166 -15.36 -1.99 4.40
N ASP A 167 -15.98 -2.60 5.39
CA ASP A 167 -16.90 -1.93 6.28
C ASP A 167 -16.17 -1.56 7.57
N PHE A 168 -16.17 -0.28 7.94
CA PHE A 168 -15.45 0.19 9.11
C PHE A 168 -16.37 1.03 10.01
N ASN A 169 -16.52 0.57 11.24
CA ASN A 169 -17.25 1.28 12.29
C ASN A 169 -16.29 2.15 13.12
N GLU A 170 -16.42 3.46 12.99
CA GLU A 170 -15.56 4.42 13.70
C GLU A 170 -15.80 4.43 15.21
N THR A 171 -17.01 4.10 15.66
CA THR A 171 -17.36 4.12 17.09
C THR A 171 -16.74 2.95 17.84
N GLU A 172 -16.75 1.78 17.21
CA GLU A 172 -16.15 0.55 17.77
C GLU A 172 -14.67 0.38 17.43
N LEU A 173 -14.16 1.17 16.50
CA LEU A 173 -12.79 1.04 15.94
C LEU A 173 -12.53 -0.37 15.40
N LYS A 174 -13.57 -0.97 14.81
CA LYS A 174 -13.54 -2.27 14.18
C LYS A 174 -14.00 -2.19 12.74
N GLY A 175 -13.45 -3.01 11.90
CA GLY A 175 -13.88 -3.13 10.51
C GLY A 175 -13.86 -4.57 10.04
N ILE A 176 -14.63 -4.84 9.00
CA ILE A 176 -14.76 -6.15 8.36
C ILE A 176 -14.19 -6.06 6.96
N PHE A 177 -13.35 -7.01 6.60
CA PHE A 177 -12.90 -7.19 5.22
C PHE A 177 -13.94 -8.02 4.47
N ILE A 178 -14.82 -7.35 3.66
CA ILE A 178 -15.99 -7.98 3.05
C ILE A 178 -15.58 -8.91 1.91
N ALA A 179 -14.79 -8.39 0.98
CA ALA A 179 -14.40 -9.09 -0.25
C ALA A 179 -13.02 -8.63 -0.73
N TYR A 180 -12.44 -9.32 -1.72
CA TYR A 180 -11.30 -8.79 -2.44
C TYR A 180 -11.73 -7.63 -3.33
N PRO A 181 -10.95 -6.53 -3.40
CA PRO A 181 -11.31 -5.38 -4.21
C PRO A 181 -11.32 -5.73 -5.70
N GLU A 182 -12.24 -5.14 -6.43
CA GLU A 182 -12.19 -5.07 -7.89
C GLU A 182 -11.15 -4.05 -8.33
N ARG A 183 -10.58 -4.23 -9.52
CA ARG A 183 -9.50 -3.36 -10.01
C ARG A 183 -9.92 -1.89 -10.08
N GLU A 184 -11.15 -1.62 -10.51
CA GLU A 184 -11.69 -0.28 -10.69
C GLU A 184 -11.87 0.47 -9.37
N SER A 185 -12.14 -0.26 -8.29
CA SER A 185 -12.34 0.34 -6.96
C SER A 185 -11.02 0.74 -6.27
N VAL A 186 -9.87 0.24 -6.75
CA VAL A 186 -8.55 0.54 -6.18
C VAL A 186 -8.01 1.86 -6.74
N PRO A 187 -7.78 2.89 -5.88
CA PRO A 187 -7.44 4.23 -6.35
C PRO A 187 -5.99 4.39 -6.87
N GLU A 188 -5.13 3.40 -6.69
CA GLU A 188 -3.75 3.45 -7.16
C GLU A 188 -3.67 3.30 -8.68
N ASN A 189 -3.11 4.31 -9.33
CA ASN A 189 -2.84 4.27 -10.76
C ASN A 189 -1.58 3.45 -11.05
N ILE A 190 -1.73 2.13 -11.12
CA ILE A 190 -0.67 1.16 -11.43
C ILE A 190 -1.08 0.40 -12.69
N LYS A 191 -0.18 0.33 -13.67
CA LYS A 191 -0.36 -0.45 -14.89
C LYS A 191 0.18 -1.86 -14.66
N GLU A 192 -0.68 -2.74 -14.14
CA GLU A 192 -0.31 -4.11 -13.76
C GLU A 192 0.18 -4.95 -14.94
N GLN A 193 -0.33 -4.71 -16.15
CA GLN A 193 0.09 -5.43 -17.35
C GLN A 193 1.59 -5.28 -17.61
N LEU A 194 2.15 -4.07 -17.44
CA LEU A 194 3.59 -3.83 -17.61
C LEU A 194 4.43 -4.61 -16.58
N ILE A 195 3.87 -4.84 -15.39
CA ILE A 195 4.53 -5.64 -14.35
C ILE A 195 4.53 -7.12 -14.75
N VAL A 196 3.41 -7.60 -15.27
CA VAL A 196 3.30 -8.99 -15.76
C VAL A 196 4.28 -9.22 -16.90
N GLU A 197 4.34 -8.34 -17.90
CA GLU A 197 5.27 -8.41 -19.01
C GLU A 197 6.74 -8.44 -18.57
N LEU A 198 7.08 -7.63 -17.53
CA LEU A 198 8.45 -7.60 -17.00
C LEU A 198 8.87 -8.94 -16.36
N TYR A 199 7.95 -9.59 -15.66
CA TYR A 199 8.24 -10.85 -14.97
C TYR A 199 8.08 -12.10 -15.84
N SER A 200 7.45 -11.95 -17.01
CA SER A 200 7.28 -13.04 -18.01
C SER A 200 8.48 -13.17 -18.95
N LYS A 201 9.41 -12.22 -18.90
CA LYS A 201 10.70 -12.25 -19.62
C LYS A 201 11.71 -13.05 -18.77
#